data_2531ccd1d67eeead5a82540b74168ac2
#
_entry.id   2531ccd1d67eeead5a82540b74168ac2
#
_cell.length_a   1.000
_cell.length_b   1.000
_cell.length_c   1.000
_cell.angle_alpha   90.00
_cell.angle_beta   90.00
_cell.angle_gamma   90.00
#
_symmetry.space_group_name_H-M   'P 1'
#
loop_
_entity.id
_entity.type
_entity.pdbx_description
1 polymer ?
#
loop_
_entity_poly.entity_id
_entity_poly.type
_entity_poly.pdbx_seq_one_letter_code
_entity_poly.pdbx_strand_id
1 'polypeptide(L)'
;MAKQLSFSNESREALEKGVNFVANAVKVTIGPKAKNVVIEKKFGSPDIVRDGSTVAKEIEIENPISNLGAKLIEQVASKTKESAGDGTTTATILAQKMVQEGLKNIASGANPMELKKGMEAGLAFVLEKLSSRSISL
;
A
#
# COMPACT_ATOMS: atom_id res chain seq x y z
N MET A 1 -18.11 -18.11 9.55
CA MET A 1 -17.61 -18.24 8.17
C MET A 1 -16.44 -19.21 8.14
N ALA A 2 -16.42 -20.14 7.17
CA ALA A 2 -15.27 -21.00 6.94
C ALA A 2 -14.08 -20.16 6.48
N LYS A 3 -12.88 -20.49 6.96
CA LYS A 3 -11.64 -19.83 6.53
C LYS A 3 -11.11 -20.53 5.28
N GLN A 4 -10.74 -19.75 4.28
CA GLN A 4 -10.03 -20.25 3.10
C GLN A 4 -8.53 -20.20 3.37
N LEU A 5 -7.83 -21.28 3.06
CA LEU A 5 -6.38 -21.36 3.13
C LEU A 5 -5.83 -21.39 1.69
N SER A 6 -4.83 -20.60 1.43
CA SER A 6 -4.13 -20.57 0.14
C SER A 6 -2.64 -20.49 0.39
N PHE A 7 -1.85 -21.20 -0.41
CA PHE A 7 -0.41 -21.36 -0.22
C PHE A 7 0.35 -21.08 -1.51
N SER A 8 1.67 -20.92 -1.38
CA SER A 8 2.62 -20.81 -2.48
C SER A 8 2.53 -19.51 -3.31
N ASN A 9 3.03 -19.57 -4.54
CA ASN A 9 3.18 -18.41 -5.42
C ASN A 9 1.83 -17.80 -5.84
N GLU A 10 0.82 -18.63 -6.05
CA GLU A 10 -0.52 -18.17 -6.42
C GLU A 10 -1.11 -17.20 -5.38
N SER A 11 -0.94 -17.52 -4.09
CA SER A 11 -1.36 -16.62 -3.00
C SER A 11 -0.61 -15.30 -3.01
N ARG A 12 0.70 -15.35 -3.26
CA ARG A 12 1.54 -14.13 -3.33
C ARG A 12 1.13 -13.24 -4.49
N GLU A 13 0.91 -13.83 -5.67
CA GLU A 13 0.44 -13.10 -6.85
C GLU A 13 -0.93 -12.47 -6.62
N ALA A 14 -1.86 -13.19 -5.98
CA ALA A 14 -3.17 -12.65 -5.67
C ALA A 14 -3.10 -11.49 -4.67
N LEU A 15 -2.27 -11.60 -3.63
CA LEU A 15 -2.01 -10.52 -2.69
C LEU A 15 -1.39 -9.30 -3.39
N GLU A 16 -0.38 -9.52 -4.24
CA GLU A 16 0.27 -8.46 -5.01
C GLU A 16 -0.72 -7.74 -5.95
N LYS A 17 -1.60 -8.49 -6.61
CA LYS A 17 -2.69 -7.90 -7.42
C LYS A 17 -3.54 -6.94 -6.60
N GLY A 18 -3.92 -7.34 -5.39
CA GLY A 18 -4.69 -6.49 -4.47
C GLY A 18 -3.95 -5.23 -4.05
N VAL A 19 -2.69 -5.37 -3.66
CA VAL A 19 -1.80 -4.25 -3.34
C VAL A 19 -1.70 -3.28 -4.52
N ASN A 20 -1.45 -3.81 -5.71
CA ASN A 20 -1.30 -3.01 -6.93
C ASN A 20 -2.58 -2.29 -7.31
N PHE A 21 -3.73 -2.92 -7.15
CA PHE A 21 -5.02 -2.35 -7.49
C PHE A 21 -5.29 -1.08 -6.69
N VAL A 22 -5.18 -1.16 -5.36
CA VAL A 22 -5.40 -0.01 -4.47
C VAL A 22 -4.32 1.06 -4.66
N ALA A 23 -3.04 0.67 -4.68
CA ALA A 23 -1.96 1.63 -4.80
C ALA A 23 -2.00 2.40 -6.13
N ASN A 24 -2.39 1.76 -7.23
CA ASN A 24 -2.52 2.42 -8.53
C ASN A 24 -3.69 3.41 -8.56
N ALA A 25 -4.81 3.10 -7.88
CA ALA A 25 -5.93 4.03 -7.74
C ALA A 25 -5.55 5.25 -6.87
N VAL A 26 -4.83 5.02 -5.77
CA VAL A 26 -4.34 6.09 -4.89
C VAL A 26 -3.28 6.95 -5.56
N LYS A 27 -2.39 6.34 -6.33
CA LYS A 27 -1.25 7.02 -7.01
C LYS A 27 -1.66 8.18 -7.91
N VAL A 28 -2.84 8.14 -8.52
CA VAL A 28 -3.30 9.20 -9.40
C VAL A 28 -3.61 10.51 -8.67
N THR A 29 -3.72 10.47 -7.35
CA THR A 29 -4.03 11.63 -6.51
C THR A 29 -2.79 12.43 -6.06
N ILE A 30 -1.56 11.98 -6.39
CA ILE A 30 -0.33 12.64 -5.95
C ILE A 30 0.19 13.64 -6.96
N GLY A 31 0.79 14.71 -6.44
CA GLY A 31 1.58 15.69 -7.20
C GLY A 31 0.77 16.80 -7.87
N PRO A 32 1.44 17.68 -8.63
CA PRO A 32 0.81 18.89 -9.20
C PRO A 32 -0.20 18.59 -10.31
N LYS A 33 -0.11 17.41 -10.94
CA LYS A 33 -1.06 16.92 -11.95
C LYS A 33 -2.03 15.88 -11.37
N ALA A 34 -2.24 15.90 -10.05
CA ALA A 34 -3.13 14.98 -9.37
C ALA A 34 -4.55 15.03 -9.95
N LYS A 35 -5.15 13.86 -10.07
CA LYS A 35 -6.51 13.66 -10.55
C LYS A 35 -7.46 13.33 -9.40
N ASN A 36 -8.72 13.65 -9.58
CA ASN A 36 -9.78 13.16 -8.71
C ASN A 36 -10.12 11.71 -9.09
N VAL A 37 -10.56 10.95 -8.10
CA VAL A 37 -11.11 9.61 -8.28
C VAL A 37 -12.60 9.68 -8.06
N VAL A 38 -13.37 9.08 -8.97
CA VAL A 38 -14.82 8.95 -8.83
C VAL A 38 -15.11 7.59 -8.23
N ILE A 39 -15.83 7.58 -7.11
CA ILE A 39 -16.21 6.36 -6.40
C ILE A 39 -17.71 6.18 -6.53
N GLU A 40 -18.13 5.05 -7.10
CA GLU A 40 -19.54 4.67 -7.20
C GLU A 40 -20.07 4.31 -5.79
N LYS A 41 -21.27 4.79 -5.48
CA LYS A 41 -22.01 4.40 -4.28
C LYS A 41 -23.22 3.57 -4.63
N LYS A 42 -23.52 2.57 -3.80
CA LYS A 42 -24.73 1.75 -3.95
C LYS A 42 -26.03 2.56 -3.89
N PHE A 43 -26.01 3.68 -3.17
CA PHE A 43 -27.14 4.61 -3.03
C PHE A 43 -26.63 6.04 -3.09
N GLY A 44 -27.31 6.89 -3.87
CA GLY A 44 -26.98 8.31 -4.02
C GLY A 44 -26.06 8.62 -5.19
N SER A 45 -25.49 9.82 -5.17
CA SER A 45 -24.56 10.30 -6.20
C SER A 45 -23.15 9.72 -5.99
N PRO A 46 -22.37 9.53 -7.08
CA PRO A 46 -20.97 9.17 -6.94
C PRO A 46 -20.19 10.22 -6.14
N ASP A 47 -19.22 9.76 -5.32
CA ASP A 47 -18.29 10.65 -4.64
C ASP A 47 -17.09 10.98 -5.52
N ILE A 48 -16.72 12.26 -5.54
CA ILE A 48 -15.49 12.72 -6.19
C ILE A 48 -14.48 13.03 -5.09
N VAL A 49 -13.44 12.22 -4.99
CA VAL A 49 -12.45 12.32 -3.92
C VAL A 49 -11.04 12.54 -4.48
N ARG A 50 -10.22 13.24 -3.72
CA ARG A 50 -8.82 13.50 -4.02
C ARG A 50 -7.87 12.96 -2.97
N ASP A 51 -8.38 12.66 -1.79
CA ASP A 51 -7.60 12.10 -0.68
C ASP A 51 -7.33 10.62 -0.89
N GLY A 52 -6.03 10.25 -0.93
CA GLY A 52 -5.60 8.88 -1.15
C GLY A 52 -6.06 7.90 -0.06
N SER A 53 -6.18 8.35 1.20
CA SER A 53 -6.66 7.48 2.29
C SER A 53 -8.14 7.14 2.13
N THR A 54 -8.95 8.08 1.67
CA THR A 54 -10.36 7.85 1.38
C THR A 54 -10.53 6.90 0.20
N VAL A 55 -9.76 7.11 -0.90
CA VAL A 55 -9.76 6.20 -2.04
C VAL A 55 -9.39 4.78 -1.61
N ALA A 56 -8.36 4.61 -0.78
CA ALA A 56 -7.92 3.28 -0.33
C ALA A 56 -8.97 2.52 0.47
N LYS A 57 -9.80 3.23 1.25
CA LYS A 57 -10.84 2.63 2.10
C LYS A 57 -12.06 2.13 1.32
N GLU A 58 -12.38 2.79 0.22
CA GLU A 58 -13.57 2.48 -0.57
C GLU A 58 -13.35 1.35 -1.58
N ILE A 59 -12.10 0.91 -1.77
CA ILE A 59 -11.79 -0.13 -2.74
C ILE A 59 -12.00 -1.51 -2.11
N GLU A 60 -12.91 -2.27 -2.72
CA GLU A 60 -13.12 -3.68 -2.45
C GLU A 60 -12.89 -4.50 -3.72
N ILE A 61 -12.30 -5.69 -3.56
CA ILE A 61 -11.98 -6.59 -4.67
C ILE A 61 -12.77 -7.88 -4.46
N GLU A 62 -13.43 -8.35 -5.53
CA GLU A 62 -14.28 -9.53 -5.48
C GLU A 62 -13.51 -10.80 -5.07
N ASN A 63 -12.28 -10.97 -5.53
CA ASN A 63 -11.44 -12.10 -5.14
C ASN A 63 -10.99 -11.94 -3.68
N PRO A 64 -11.30 -12.88 -2.76
CA PRO A 64 -11.02 -12.73 -1.34
C PRO A 64 -9.54 -12.58 -1.00
N ILE A 65 -8.65 -13.29 -1.71
CA ILE A 65 -7.21 -13.23 -1.44
C ILE A 65 -6.62 -11.90 -1.93
N SER A 66 -7.03 -11.45 -3.12
CA SER A 66 -6.64 -10.12 -3.61
C SER A 66 -7.20 -9.02 -2.71
N ASN A 67 -8.40 -9.18 -2.17
CA ASN A 67 -8.97 -8.23 -1.23
C ASN A 67 -8.18 -8.15 0.08
N LEU A 68 -7.56 -9.24 0.54
CA LEU A 68 -6.62 -9.17 1.67
C LEU A 68 -5.41 -8.26 1.33
N GLY A 69 -4.87 -8.34 0.12
CA GLY A 69 -3.81 -7.44 -0.35
C GLY A 69 -4.26 -5.98 -0.35
N ALA A 70 -5.48 -5.70 -0.81
CA ALA A 70 -6.09 -4.38 -0.75
C ALA A 70 -6.20 -3.86 0.69
N LYS A 71 -6.68 -4.69 1.61
CA LYS A 71 -6.81 -4.34 3.03
C LYS A 71 -5.47 -4.09 3.72
N LEU A 72 -4.40 -4.78 3.34
CA LEU A 72 -3.06 -4.50 3.85
C LEU A 72 -2.57 -3.10 3.45
N ILE A 73 -2.80 -2.68 2.23
CA ILE A 73 -2.46 -1.32 1.77
C ILE A 73 -3.35 -0.25 2.40
N GLU A 74 -4.64 -0.53 2.56
CA GLU A 74 -5.53 0.35 3.32
C GLU A 74 -5.02 0.60 4.75
N GLN A 75 -4.52 -0.45 5.43
CA GLN A 75 -3.92 -0.31 6.76
C GLN A 75 -2.67 0.58 6.76
N VAL A 76 -1.84 0.51 5.72
CA VAL A 76 -0.68 1.42 5.60
C VAL A 76 -1.14 2.88 5.53
N ALA A 77 -2.13 3.19 4.70
CA ALA A 77 -2.69 4.53 4.58
C ALA A 77 -3.32 5.01 5.90
N SER A 78 -4.10 4.15 6.55
CA SER A 78 -4.78 4.49 7.82
C SER A 78 -3.79 4.73 8.95
N LYS A 79 -2.79 3.85 9.14
CA LYS A 79 -1.75 4.03 10.17
C LYS A 79 -0.92 5.29 9.93
N THR A 80 -0.60 5.61 8.68
CA THR A 80 0.12 6.86 8.35
C THR A 80 -0.73 8.08 8.70
N LYS A 81 -2.03 8.05 8.41
CA LYS A 81 -2.96 9.12 8.77
C LYS A 81 -3.07 9.31 10.28
N GLU A 82 -3.14 8.22 11.03
CA GLU A 82 -3.22 8.25 12.50
C GLU A 82 -1.94 8.78 13.16
N SER A 83 -0.78 8.43 12.61
CA SER A 83 0.52 8.77 13.22
C SER A 83 1.06 10.13 12.79
N ALA A 84 0.85 10.53 11.53
CA ALA A 84 1.44 11.73 10.95
C ALA A 84 0.41 12.74 10.41
N GLY A 85 -0.83 12.33 10.22
CA GLY A 85 -1.89 13.17 9.66
C GLY A 85 -1.80 13.43 8.16
N ASP A 86 -0.64 13.19 7.54
CA ASP A 86 -0.35 13.43 6.13
C ASP A 86 0.57 12.35 5.55
N GLY A 87 0.83 12.38 4.24
CA GLY A 87 1.74 11.45 3.56
C GLY A 87 1.14 10.09 3.23
N THR A 88 -0.16 9.90 3.33
CA THR A 88 -0.86 8.60 3.10
C THR A 88 -0.62 8.06 1.71
N THR A 89 -0.69 8.90 0.68
CA THR A 89 -0.43 8.51 -0.71
C THR A 89 1.02 8.09 -0.92
N THR A 90 1.97 8.84 -0.36
CA THR A 90 3.41 8.50 -0.42
C THR A 90 3.70 7.18 0.25
N ALA A 91 3.16 6.96 1.46
CA ALA A 91 3.31 5.70 2.20
C ALA A 91 2.74 4.51 1.41
N THR A 92 1.58 4.68 0.79
CA THR A 92 0.94 3.66 -0.07
C THR A 92 1.82 3.28 -1.26
N ILE A 93 2.41 4.26 -1.95
CA ILE A 93 3.28 4.03 -3.10
C ILE A 93 4.59 3.34 -2.67
N LEU A 94 5.18 3.76 -1.55
CA LEU A 94 6.37 3.12 -1.00
C LEU A 94 6.10 1.67 -0.62
N ALA A 95 4.98 1.41 0.07
CA ALA A 95 4.58 0.06 0.44
C ALA A 95 4.37 -0.83 -0.80
N GLN A 96 3.71 -0.32 -1.85
CA GLN A 96 3.58 -1.04 -3.12
C GLN A 96 4.94 -1.44 -3.68
N LYS A 97 5.90 -0.51 -3.73
CA LYS A 97 7.23 -0.78 -4.27
C LYS A 97 8.00 -1.78 -3.40
N MET A 98 7.92 -1.68 -2.10
CA MET A 98 8.53 -2.64 -1.18
C MET A 98 7.96 -4.05 -1.38
N VAL A 99 6.65 -4.20 -1.54
CA VAL A 99 6.00 -5.48 -1.81
C VAL A 99 6.46 -6.05 -3.16
N GLN A 100 6.42 -5.26 -4.23
CA GLN A 100 6.82 -5.68 -5.57
C GLN A 100 8.27 -6.18 -5.61
N GLU A 101 9.21 -5.38 -5.10
CA GLU A 101 10.63 -5.77 -5.10
C GLU A 101 10.91 -6.90 -4.10
N GLY A 102 10.22 -6.93 -2.96
CA GLY A 102 10.31 -8.01 -2.00
C GLY A 102 9.87 -9.36 -2.58
N LEU A 103 8.70 -9.41 -3.21
CA LEU A 103 8.18 -10.62 -3.84
C LEU A 103 9.07 -11.09 -5.00
N LYS A 104 9.60 -10.17 -5.79
CA LYS A 104 10.55 -10.46 -6.87
C LYS A 104 11.84 -11.11 -6.35
N ASN A 105 12.39 -10.59 -5.24
CA ASN A 105 13.57 -11.17 -4.60
C ASN A 105 13.26 -12.56 -4.03
N ILE A 106 12.11 -12.76 -3.39
CA ILE A 106 11.69 -14.07 -2.88
C ILE A 106 11.52 -15.08 -4.02
N ALA A 107 10.92 -14.66 -5.14
CA ALA A 107 10.77 -15.50 -6.33
C ALA A 107 12.13 -15.90 -6.92
N SER A 108 13.16 -15.07 -6.75
CA SER A 108 14.54 -15.34 -7.17
C SER A 108 15.33 -16.18 -6.15
N GLY A 109 14.69 -16.65 -5.06
CA GLY A 109 15.29 -17.54 -4.07
C GLY A 109 15.82 -16.84 -2.82
N ALA A 110 15.59 -15.54 -2.63
CA ALA A 110 15.99 -14.85 -1.41
C ALA A 110 15.20 -15.37 -0.19
N ASN A 111 15.90 -15.48 0.96
CA ASN A 111 15.25 -15.84 2.21
C ASN A 111 14.40 -14.69 2.73
N PRO A 112 13.07 -14.87 2.95
CA PRO A 112 12.19 -13.80 3.40
C PRO A 112 12.59 -13.17 4.73
N MET A 113 13.17 -13.96 5.66
CA MET A 113 13.59 -13.45 6.97
C MET A 113 14.84 -12.56 6.86
N GLU A 114 15.78 -12.92 5.99
CA GLU A 114 16.97 -12.10 5.72
C GLU A 114 16.58 -10.83 4.96
N LEU A 115 15.63 -10.92 4.02
CA LEU A 115 15.06 -9.76 3.34
C LEU A 115 14.43 -8.78 4.34
N LYS A 116 13.65 -9.29 5.30
CA LYS A 116 13.07 -8.47 6.36
C LYS A 116 14.12 -7.75 7.18
N LYS A 117 15.18 -8.44 7.63
CA LYS A 117 16.31 -7.82 8.36
C LYS A 117 16.99 -6.72 7.54
N GLY A 118 17.20 -6.98 6.24
CA GLY A 118 17.74 -5.97 5.33
C GLY A 118 16.87 -4.73 5.21
N MET A 119 15.56 -4.90 5.12
CA MET A 119 14.61 -3.78 5.10
C MET A 119 14.61 -2.98 6.41
N GLU A 120 14.68 -3.65 7.56
CA GLU A 120 14.77 -3.01 8.88
C GLU A 120 16.06 -2.20 9.03
N ALA A 121 17.20 -2.76 8.61
CA ALA A 121 18.49 -2.05 8.62
C ALA A 121 18.49 -0.84 7.65
N GLY A 122 17.92 -1.02 6.46
CA GLY A 122 17.72 0.06 5.49
C GLY A 122 16.86 1.19 6.03
N LEU A 123 15.77 0.85 6.73
CA LEU A 123 14.91 1.83 7.37
C LEU A 123 15.67 2.66 8.42
N ALA A 124 16.42 2.01 9.30
CA ALA A 124 17.22 2.69 10.32
C ALA A 124 18.21 3.69 9.70
N PHE A 125 18.91 3.28 8.65
CA PHE A 125 19.83 4.14 7.90
C PHE A 125 19.13 5.35 7.26
N VAL A 126 17.97 5.12 6.60
CA VAL A 126 17.20 6.19 5.96
C VAL A 126 16.69 7.20 6.99
N LEU A 127 16.19 6.73 8.14
CA LEU A 127 15.72 7.61 9.21
C LEU A 127 16.83 8.48 9.78
N GLU A 128 18.03 7.92 10.00
CA GLU A 128 19.21 8.69 10.42
C GLU A 128 19.54 9.80 9.41
N LYS A 129 19.56 9.48 8.12
CA LYS A 129 19.86 10.45 7.07
C LYS A 129 18.78 11.52 6.90
N LEU A 130 17.51 11.16 7.04
CA LEU A 130 16.41 12.12 7.02
C LEU A 130 16.49 13.08 8.21
N SER A 131 16.74 12.55 9.41
CA SER A 131 16.90 13.38 10.61
C SER A 131 18.06 14.38 10.48
N SER A 132 19.20 13.95 9.92
CA SER A 132 20.35 14.83 9.71
C SER A 132 20.17 15.91 8.64
N ARG A 133 19.16 15.75 7.77
CA ARG A 133 18.84 16.70 6.68
C ARG A 133 17.59 17.53 6.95
N SER A 134 16.83 17.20 7.99
CA SER A 134 15.64 17.96 8.35
C SER A 134 16.03 19.31 8.92
N ILE A 135 15.30 20.35 8.55
CA ILE A 135 15.42 21.70 9.11
C ILE A 135 14.21 21.90 10.01
N SER A 136 14.45 22.19 11.27
CA SER A 136 13.38 22.56 12.20
C SER A 136 12.89 23.97 11.84
N LEU A 137 11.57 24.09 11.69
CA LEU A 137 10.87 25.37 11.47
C LEU A 137 10.55 26.01 12.82
#